data_5a0445454842836b00b1a8d5db6b94ff
#
_entry.id   5a0445454842836b00b1a8d5db6b94ff
#
_cell.length_a   1.000
_cell.length_b   1.000
_cell.length_c   1.000
_cell.angle_alpha   90.00
_cell.angle_beta   90.00
_cell.angle_gamma   90.00
#
_symmetry.space_group_name_H-M   'P 1'
#
loop_
_entity.id
_entity.type
_entity.pdbx_description
1 polymer ?
#
loop_
_entity_poly.entity_id
_entity_poly.type
_entity_poly.pdbx_seq_one_letter_code
_entity_poly.pdbx_strand_id
1 'polypeptide(L)'
;SAAAKRVDQTTQDEIAGDADADDDTFDLNISSNLGSTRLESTLQILIMLTILALAPSILIMVTSFTRIIVVFHFLRTAIGTQTTPPNQVLVGLALFMTIAIMTPVFTQVYDDGVKPYTQGQMEEKEAVEAGLKPLRKFMLGQTRDKDLKLFMKINDTSSDEIKDYDDLSITT
;
A
#
# COMPACT_ATOMS: atom_id res chain seq x y z
N SER A 1 41.17 59.64 -10.10
CA SER A 1 40.10 59.51 -9.13
C SER A 1 38.83 58.83 -9.70
N ALA A 2 38.53 58.95 -10.98
CA ALA A 2 37.39 58.23 -11.61
C ALA A 2 37.68 56.76 -12.04
N ALA A 3 38.97 56.42 -12.25
CA ALA A 3 39.43 55.10 -12.65
C ALA A 3 39.46 54.12 -11.45
N ALA A 4 39.73 54.59 -10.23
CA ALA A 4 39.74 53.80 -9.02
C ALA A 4 38.33 53.35 -8.58
N LYS A 5 37.29 54.15 -8.93
CA LYS A 5 35.89 53.85 -8.60
C LYS A 5 35.23 52.86 -9.55
N ARG A 6 35.81 52.63 -10.75
CA ARG A 6 35.32 51.65 -11.72
C ARG A 6 35.87 50.25 -11.49
N VAL A 7 37.06 50.14 -10.91
CA VAL A 7 37.68 48.84 -10.59
C VAL A 7 36.98 48.18 -9.41
N ASP A 8 36.47 48.98 -8.47
CA ASP A 8 35.79 48.45 -7.27
C ASP A 8 34.37 47.97 -7.53
N GLN A 9 33.70 48.49 -8.58
CA GLN A 9 32.38 48.01 -8.98
C GLN A 9 32.40 46.75 -9.84
N THR A 10 33.47 46.51 -10.59
CA THR A 10 33.58 45.32 -11.45
C THR A 10 33.96 44.07 -10.63
N THR A 11 34.59 44.26 -9.47
CA THR A 11 34.99 43.14 -8.59
C THR A 11 33.87 42.70 -7.66
N GLN A 12 32.85 43.54 -7.47
CA GLN A 12 31.68 43.14 -6.66
C GLN A 12 30.59 42.45 -7.47
N ASP A 13 30.53 42.64 -8.79
CA ASP A 13 29.57 41.95 -9.65
C ASP A 13 30.03 40.57 -10.09
N GLU A 14 31.30 40.22 -9.92
CA GLU A 14 31.86 38.91 -10.34
C GLU A 14 31.88 37.86 -9.20
N ILE A 15 31.52 38.27 -7.97
CA ILE A 15 31.44 37.34 -6.82
C ILE A 15 29.99 36.90 -6.49
N ALA A 16 29.02 37.45 -7.24
CA ALA A 16 27.59 37.15 -7.04
C ALA A 16 27.00 36.13 -8.05
N GLY A 17 27.83 35.45 -8.79
CA GLY A 17 27.39 34.50 -9.78
C GLY A 17 28.20 33.20 -9.73
N ASP A 18 27.98 32.38 -8.79
CA ASP A 18 28.01 30.92 -8.89
C ASP A 18 28.02 30.29 -7.48
N ALA A 19 26.85 30.17 -6.90
CA ALA A 19 26.65 29.32 -5.72
C ALA A 19 25.40 28.52 -5.95
N ASP A 20 25.60 27.35 -6.45
CA ASP A 20 24.81 26.13 -6.23
C ASP A 20 23.29 26.31 -6.06
N ALA A 21 22.60 26.40 -7.18
CA ALA A 21 21.14 26.50 -7.23
C ALA A 21 20.43 25.12 -7.29
N ASP A 22 21.12 24.00 -7.11
CA ASP A 22 20.51 22.67 -7.36
C ASP A 22 20.12 21.87 -6.12
N ASP A 23 20.60 22.24 -4.93
CA ASP A 23 20.27 21.50 -3.70
C ASP A 23 19.24 22.25 -2.81
N ASP A 24 19.16 23.57 -2.90
CA ASP A 24 18.22 24.40 -2.11
C ASP A 24 16.83 24.54 -2.73
N THR A 25 16.64 24.19 -4.00
CA THR A 25 15.34 24.33 -4.67
C THR A 25 14.31 23.32 -4.20
N PHE A 26 14.72 22.15 -3.73
CA PHE A 26 13.80 21.16 -3.17
C PHE A 26 13.33 21.58 -1.77
N ASP A 27 14.22 22.03 -0.92
CA ASP A 27 13.90 22.51 0.43
C ASP A 27 13.12 23.82 0.44
N LEU A 28 13.42 24.75 -0.49
CA LEU A 28 12.71 26.04 -0.60
C LEU A 28 11.30 25.90 -1.17
N ASN A 29 11.05 24.94 -2.06
CA ASN A 29 9.70 24.65 -2.53
C ASN A 29 8.83 24.04 -1.42
N ILE A 30 9.40 23.25 -0.55
CA ILE A 30 8.73 22.78 0.66
C ILE A 30 8.48 23.96 1.61
N SER A 31 9.42 24.89 1.72
CA SER A 31 9.33 26.04 2.64
C SER A 31 8.48 27.19 2.12
N SER A 32 8.40 27.50 0.81
CA SER A 32 7.66 28.66 0.30
C SER A 32 6.16 28.47 0.11
N ASN A 33 5.66 27.25 0.16
CA ASN A 33 4.25 26.90 0.04
C ASN A 33 3.54 26.68 1.40
N LEU A 34 4.05 27.19 2.55
CA LEU A 34 3.54 27.02 3.93
C LEU A 34 2.57 28.13 4.41
N GLY A 35 1.78 28.68 3.50
CA GLY A 35 0.50 29.29 3.84
C GLY A 35 -0.60 28.24 3.65
N SER A 36 -1.71 28.28 4.27
CA SER A 36 -2.86 27.36 4.40
C SER A 36 -2.98 26.12 3.49
N THR A 37 -2.50 26.17 2.25
CA THR A 37 -2.39 25.03 1.31
C THR A 37 -1.28 24.04 1.65
N ARG A 38 -0.38 24.37 2.55
CA ARG A 38 0.79 23.57 2.90
C ARG A 38 0.53 22.48 3.93
N LEU A 39 -0.38 22.71 4.84
CA LEU A 39 -0.79 21.70 5.79
C LEU A 39 -1.46 20.54 5.03
N GLU A 40 -2.24 20.85 4.02
CA GLU A 40 -2.88 19.85 3.15
C GLU A 40 -1.83 19.03 2.37
N SER A 41 -0.87 19.67 1.73
CA SER A 41 0.20 18.98 0.99
C SER A 41 1.10 18.16 1.91
N THR A 42 1.48 18.68 3.07
CA THR A 42 2.31 17.96 4.05
C THR A 42 1.56 16.78 4.64
N LEU A 43 0.29 16.93 4.97
CA LEU A 43 -0.57 15.84 5.45
C LEU A 43 -0.76 14.78 4.36
N GLN A 44 -0.95 15.19 3.12
CA GLN A 44 -1.07 14.27 1.99
C GLN A 44 0.19 13.42 1.79
N ILE A 45 1.37 14.04 1.83
CA ILE A 45 2.66 13.33 1.74
C ILE A 45 2.82 12.38 2.93
N LEU A 46 2.49 12.81 4.15
CA LEU A 46 2.57 12.00 5.35
C LEU A 46 1.65 10.78 5.27
N ILE A 47 0.41 10.98 4.83
CA ILE A 47 -0.56 9.88 4.63
C ILE A 47 -0.05 8.92 3.55
N MET A 48 0.45 9.43 2.43
CA MET A 48 0.99 8.62 1.35
C MET A 48 2.17 7.77 1.81
N LEU A 49 3.11 8.35 2.56
CA LEU A 49 4.24 7.62 3.13
C LEU A 49 3.78 6.57 4.15
N THR A 50 2.78 6.90 4.96
CA THR A 50 2.21 5.95 5.94
C THR A 50 1.55 4.77 5.24
N ILE A 51 0.75 5.02 4.20
CA ILE A 51 0.12 3.97 3.40
C ILE A 51 1.20 3.09 2.73
N LEU A 52 2.23 3.71 2.16
CA LEU A 52 3.33 2.99 1.52
C LEU A 52 4.11 2.12 2.51
N ALA A 53 4.31 2.61 3.74
CA ALA A 53 4.97 1.86 4.80
C ALA A 53 4.12 0.69 5.31
N LEU A 54 2.79 0.82 5.34
CA LEU A 54 1.86 -0.22 5.78
C LEU A 54 1.49 -1.22 4.67
N ALA A 55 1.65 -0.84 3.40
CA ALA A 55 1.25 -1.66 2.26
C ALA A 55 1.80 -3.10 2.30
N PRO A 56 3.08 -3.37 2.59
CA PRO A 56 3.60 -4.74 2.66
C PRO A 56 2.91 -5.56 3.75
N SER A 57 2.66 -4.95 4.90
CA SER A 57 1.97 -5.61 6.02
C SER A 57 0.53 -5.98 5.68
N ILE A 58 -0.20 -5.05 5.07
CA ILE A 58 -1.58 -5.27 4.62
C ILE A 58 -1.64 -6.37 3.56
N LEU A 59 -0.71 -6.37 2.59
CA LEU A 59 -0.64 -7.41 1.56
C LEU A 59 -0.45 -8.81 2.18
N ILE A 60 0.47 -8.96 3.13
CA ILE A 60 0.72 -10.22 3.82
C ILE A 60 -0.52 -10.71 4.59
N MET A 61 -1.27 -9.79 5.23
CA MET A 61 -2.46 -10.14 6.00
C MET A 61 -3.69 -10.47 5.14
N VAL A 62 -3.86 -9.78 4.03
CA VAL A 62 -5.04 -9.90 3.15
C VAL A 62 -4.91 -11.08 2.18
N THR A 63 -3.69 -11.44 1.79
CA THR A 63 -3.43 -12.51 0.84
C THR A 63 -3.25 -13.88 1.52
N SER A 64 -3.08 -14.92 0.73
CA SER A 64 -2.78 -16.29 1.20
C SER A 64 -1.35 -16.48 1.72
N PHE A 65 -0.51 -15.44 1.69
CA PHE A 65 0.92 -15.53 2.01
C PHE A 65 1.19 -16.13 3.41
N THR A 66 0.53 -15.60 4.43
CA THR A 66 0.73 -16.06 5.82
C THR A 66 0.42 -17.54 5.98
N ARG A 67 -0.65 -18.03 5.34
CA ARG A 67 -1.00 -19.44 5.38
C ARG A 67 0.06 -20.31 4.72
N ILE A 68 0.54 -19.91 3.55
CA ILE A 68 1.54 -20.67 2.79
C ILE A 68 2.87 -20.72 3.53
N ILE A 69 3.35 -19.58 4.05
CA ILE A 69 4.64 -19.53 4.75
C ILE A 69 4.63 -20.37 6.05
N VAL A 70 3.50 -20.38 6.77
CA VAL A 70 3.33 -21.21 7.96
C VAL A 70 3.38 -22.69 7.59
N VAL A 71 2.67 -23.11 6.54
CA VAL A 71 2.71 -24.50 6.06
C VAL A 71 4.13 -24.91 5.65
N PHE A 72 4.85 -24.05 4.93
CA PHE A 72 6.23 -24.35 4.56
C PHE A 72 7.16 -24.45 5.77
N HIS A 73 6.93 -23.65 6.79
CA HIS A 73 7.69 -23.75 8.03
C HIS A 73 7.46 -25.10 8.74
N PHE A 74 6.20 -25.56 8.82
CA PHE A 74 5.87 -26.85 9.37
C PHE A 74 6.43 -28.00 8.53
N LEU A 75 6.35 -27.93 7.21
CA LEU A 75 6.95 -28.92 6.31
C LEU A 75 8.46 -29.05 6.54
N ARG A 76 9.18 -27.92 6.62
CA ARG A 76 10.61 -27.91 6.90
C ARG A 76 10.92 -28.62 8.23
N THR A 77 10.16 -28.30 9.26
CA THR A 77 10.32 -28.92 10.59
C THR A 77 10.01 -30.42 10.55
N ALA A 78 8.96 -30.83 9.83
CA ALA A 78 8.56 -32.23 9.71
C ALA A 78 9.58 -33.09 8.95
N ILE A 79 10.31 -32.52 7.99
CA ILE A 79 11.39 -33.20 7.25
C ILE A 79 12.64 -33.37 8.15
N GLY A 80 12.67 -32.76 9.34
CA GLY A 80 13.78 -32.87 10.28
C GLY A 80 14.96 -31.92 9.99
N THR A 81 14.82 -31.03 9.01
CA THR A 81 15.84 -30.06 8.68
C THR A 81 15.54 -28.72 9.37
N GLN A 82 16.39 -28.30 10.30
CA GLN A 82 16.21 -27.03 11.01
C GLN A 82 16.68 -25.82 10.21
N THR A 83 17.63 -26.00 9.29
CA THR A 83 18.29 -24.92 8.58
C THR A 83 18.14 -24.95 7.06
N THR A 84 17.75 -26.08 6.48
CA THR A 84 17.63 -26.28 5.02
C THR A 84 16.20 -26.65 4.66
N PRO A 85 15.55 -26.00 3.69
CA PRO A 85 16.00 -24.85 2.91
C PRO A 85 16.07 -23.54 3.72
N PRO A 86 16.92 -22.55 3.32
CA PRO A 86 16.99 -21.24 3.97
C PRO A 86 15.65 -20.50 3.96
N ASN A 87 15.41 -19.67 4.96
CA ASN A 87 14.14 -18.91 5.07
C ASN A 87 13.84 -18.07 3.81
N GLN A 88 14.86 -17.50 3.19
CA GLN A 88 14.69 -16.70 1.96
C GLN A 88 14.10 -17.52 0.81
N VAL A 89 14.49 -18.78 0.68
CA VAL A 89 13.94 -19.69 -0.34
C VAL A 89 12.47 -19.98 -0.04
N LEU A 90 12.13 -20.26 1.23
CA LEU A 90 10.74 -20.48 1.63
C LEU A 90 9.86 -19.26 1.40
N VAL A 91 10.36 -18.07 1.73
CA VAL A 91 9.66 -16.79 1.49
C VAL A 91 9.46 -16.57 -0.01
N GLY A 92 10.50 -16.79 -0.82
CA GLY A 92 10.41 -16.66 -2.27
C GLY A 92 9.37 -17.60 -2.88
N LEU A 93 9.38 -18.87 -2.45
CA LEU A 93 8.41 -19.86 -2.89
C LEU A 93 6.99 -19.52 -2.43
N ALA A 94 6.83 -19.05 -1.18
CA ALA A 94 5.55 -18.61 -0.65
C ALA A 94 4.99 -17.40 -1.41
N LEU A 95 5.83 -16.44 -1.78
CA LEU A 95 5.44 -15.30 -2.62
C LEU A 95 4.99 -15.75 -4.01
N PHE A 96 5.75 -16.64 -4.64
CA PHE A 96 5.38 -17.19 -5.95
C PHE A 96 4.02 -17.90 -5.92
N MET A 97 3.81 -18.76 -4.93
CA MET A 97 2.54 -19.45 -4.71
C MET A 97 1.40 -18.47 -4.41
N THR A 98 1.68 -17.45 -3.63
CA THR A 98 0.69 -16.39 -3.30
C THR A 98 0.24 -15.66 -4.56
N ILE A 99 1.16 -15.26 -5.42
CA ILE A 99 0.83 -14.60 -6.69
C ILE A 99 -0.03 -15.52 -7.55
N ALA A 100 0.33 -16.80 -7.68
CA ALA A 100 -0.43 -17.77 -8.46
C ALA A 100 -1.88 -17.93 -7.94
N ILE A 101 -2.06 -18.02 -6.62
CA ILE A 101 -3.38 -18.18 -6.00
C ILE A 101 -4.20 -16.88 -6.08
N MET A 102 -3.56 -15.72 -5.90
CA MET A 102 -4.24 -14.42 -5.84
C MET A 102 -4.49 -13.81 -7.22
N THR A 103 -3.88 -14.32 -8.28
CA THR A 103 -4.07 -13.80 -9.65
C THR A 103 -5.54 -13.64 -10.03
N PRO A 104 -6.43 -14.65 -9.86
CA PRO A 104 -7.85 -14.50 -10.21
C PRO A 104 -8.55 -13.44 -9.36
N VAL A 105 -8.17 -13.29 -8.08
CA VAL A 105 -8.74 -12.29 -7.18
C VAL A 105 -8.32 -10.88 -7.63
N PHE A 106 -7.05 -10.67 -7.90
CA PHE A 106 -6.53 -9.38 -8.37
C PHE A 106 -7.08 -8.99 -9.74
N THR A 107 -7.28 -9.97 -10.63
CA THR A 107 -7.93 -9.73 -11.92
C THR A 107 -9.35 -9.22 -11.73
N GLN A 108 -10.13 -9.81 -10.82
CA GLN A 108 -11.48 -9.33 -10.51
C GLN A 108 -11.46 -7.93 -9.87
N VAL A 109 -10.52 -7.65 -8.96
CA VAL A 109 -10.35 -6.30 -8.38
C VAL A 109 -10.09 -5.26 -9.49
N TYR A 110 -9.25 -5.61 -10.45
CA TYR A 110 -8.95 -4.74 -11.57
C TYR A 110 -10.17 -4.53 -12.49
N ASP A 111 -10.84 -5.61 -12.87
CA ASP A 111 -11.97 -5.55 -13.80
C ASP A 111 -13.20 -4.87 -13.21
N ASP A 112 -13.50 -5.10 -11.92
CA ASP A 112 -14.69 -4.58 -11.25
C ASP A 112 -14.48 -3.18 -10.66
N GLY A 113 -13.25 -2.83 -10.26
CA GLY A 113 -12.95 -1.57 -9.60
C GLY A 113 -12.11 -0.61 -10.45
N VAL A 114 -10.89 -1.00 -10.79
CA VAL A 114 -9.91 -0.09 -11.40
C VAL A 114 -10.29 0.28 -12.83
N LYS A 115 -10.69 -0.68 -13.63
CA LYS A 115 -11.02 -0.48 -15.04
C LYS A 115 -12.23 0.43 -15.26
N PRO A 116 -13.38 0.23 -14.58
CA PRO A 116 -14.50 1.14 -14.70
C PRO A 116 -14.21 2.56 -14.21
N TYR A 117 -13.38 2.68 -13.16
CA TYR A 117 -12.94 3.98 -12.66
C TYR A 117 -12.08 4.73 -13.68
N THR A 118 -11.09 4.07 -14.28
CA THR A 118 -10.23 4.68 -15.31
C THR A 118 -10.97 5.04 -16.59
N GLN A 119 -12.09 4.36 -16.87
CA GLN A 119 -12.98 4.66 -18.00
C GLN A 119 -14.02 5.74 -17.69
N GLY A 120 -14.02 6.31 -16.47
CA GLY A 120 -14.97 7.33 -16.05
C GLY A 120 -16.40 6.83 -15.89
N GLN A 121 -16.61 5.50 -15.74
CA GLN A 121 -17.93 4.88 -15.60
C GLN A 121 -18.41 4.80 -14.15
N MET A 122 -17.51 4.99 -13.19
CA MET A 122 -17.76 4.90 -11.75
C MET A 122 -17.10 6.05 -11.02
N GLU A 123 -17.72 6.49 -9.92
CA GLU A 123 -17.11 7.38 -8.95
C GLU A 123 -16.08 6.63 -8.08
N GLU A 124 -15.16 7.37 -7.46
CA GLU A 124 -14.08 6.81 -6.63
C GLU A 124 -14.60 5.89 -5.52
N LYS A 125 -15.63 6.29 -4.81
CA LYS A 125 -16.24 5.47 -3.73
C LYS A 125 -16.79 4.15 -4.25
N GLU A 126 -17.52 4.20 -5.34
CA GLU A 126 -18.13 3.03 -5.96
C GLU A 126 -17.07 2.06 -6.50
N ALA A 127 -16.01 2.61 -7.10
CA ALA A 127 -14.87 1.84 -7.59
C ALA A 127 -14.12 1.11 -6.47
N VAL A 128 -13.91 1.78 -5.32
CA VAL A 128 -13.30 1.18 -4.14
C VAL A 128 -14.18 0.06 -3.57
N GLU A 129 -15.46 0.27 -3.44
CA GLU A 129 -16.39 -0.77 -2.95
C GLU A 129 -16.43 -1.97 -3.90
N ALA A 130 -16.54 -1.74 -5.21
CA ALA A 130 -16.54 -2.79 -6.21
C ALA A 130 -15.22 -3.58 -6.22
N GLY A 131 -14.08 -2.90 -6.11
CA GLY A 131 -12.76 -3.52 -6.04
C GLY A 131 -12.52 -4.30 -4.74
N LEU A 132 -13.14 -3.91 -3.62
CA LEU A 132 -13.02 -4.61 -2.35
C LEU A 132 -13.88 -5.89 -2.27
N LYS A 133 -14.94 -6.01 -3.05
CA LYS A 133 -15.81 -7.20 -3.05
C LYS A 133 -15.07 -8.52 -3.31
N PRO A 134 -14.24 -8.65 -4.35
CA PRO A 134 -13.48 -9.87 -4.60
C PRO A 134 -12.53 -10.24 -3.46
N LEU A 135 -11.86 -9.24 -2.86
CA LEU A 135 -10.99 -9.43 -1.71
C LEU A 135 -11.77 -9.92 -0.48
N ARG A 136 -12.91 -9.28 -0.19
CA ARG A 136 -13.80 -9.69 0.90
C ARG A 136 -14.28 -11.12 0.71
N LYS A 137 -14.74 -11.47 -0.48
CA LYS A 137 -15.16 -12.83 -0.83
C LYS A 137 -14.03 -13.84 -0.61
N PHE A 138 -12.81 -13.52 -1.06
CA PHE A 138 -11.65 -14.37 -0.83
C PHE A 138 -11.36 -14.55 0.67
N MET A 139 -11.32 -13.46 1.44
CA MET A 139 -11.03 -13.48 2.88
C MET A 139 -12.09 -14.30 3.65
N LEU A 140 -13.36 -14.10 3.35
CA LEU A 140 -14.46 -14.86 3.97
C LEU A 140 -14.40 -16.34 3.60
N GLY A 141 -14.11 -16.68 2.36
CA GLY A 141 -13.95 -18.07 1.92
C GLY A 141 -12.75 -18.78 2.56
N GLN A 142 -11.78 -18.04 3.12
CA GLN A 142 -10.64 -18.58 3.85
C GLN A 142 -10.84 -18.60 5.36
N THR A 143 -11.91 -17.99 5.87
CA THR A 143 -12.22 -17.88 7.29
C THR A 143 -13.23 -18.97 7.69
N ARG A 144 -13.00 -19.62 8.85
CA ARG A 144 -13.97 -20.62 9.35
C ARG A 144 -15.20 -19.91 9.90
N ASP A 145 -16.37 -20.51 9.70
CA ASP A 145 -17.65 -19.97 10.21
C ASP A 145 -17.65 -19.77 11.73
N LYS A 146 -16.96 -20.64 12.47
CA LYS A 146 -16.83 -20.53 13.93
C LYS A 146 -16.06 -19.28 14.34
N ASP A 147 -14.98 -18.97 13.62
CA ASP A 147 -14.13 -17.82 13.90
C ASP A 147 -14.88 -16.55 13.52
N LEU A 148 -15.55 -16.55 12.38
CA LEU A 148 -16.39 -15.44 11.93
C LEU A 148 -17.49 -15.13 12.95
N LYS A 149 -18.23 -16.13 13.40
CA LYS A 149 -19.27 -15.98 14.44
C LYS A 149 -18.72 -15.46 15.76
N LEU A 150 -17.50 -15.88 16.15
CA LEU A 150 -16.83 -15.38 17.34
C LEU A 150 -16.54 -13.89 17.25
N PHE A 151 -15.97 -13.45 16.14
CA PHE A 151 -15.66 -12.01 15.92
C PHE A 151 -16.92 -11.17 15.84
N MET A 152 -17.97 -11.67 15.19
CA MET A 152 -19.26 -10.97 15.14
C MET A 152 -19.88 -10.82 16.52
N LYS A 153 -19.79 -11.85 17.37
CA LYS A 153 -20.27 -11.79 18.76
C LYS A 153 -19.47 -10.80 19.62
N ILE A 154 -18.16 -10.67 19.38
CA ILE A 154 -17.30 -9.71 20.08
C ILE A 154 -17.65 -8.27 19.64
N ASN A 155 -17.98 -8.07 18.38
CA ASN A 155 -18.29 -6.76 17.82
C ASN A 155 -19.76 -6.34 18.03
N ASP A 156 -20.56 -7.14 18.74
CA ASP A 156 -22.00 -6.91 19.01
C ASP A 156 -22.80 -6.58 17.73
N THR A 157 -22.35 -7.15 16.62
CA THR A 157 -22.97 -6.96 15.30
C THR A 157 -24.25 -7.77 15.23
N SER A 158 -25.36 -7.12 15.00
CA SER A 158 -26.67 -7.78 14.96
C SER A 158 -26.75 -8.78 13.80
N SER A 159 -27.53 -9.85 14.04
CA SER A 159 -27.70 -10.99 13.12
C SER A 159 -28.21 -10.63 11.72
N ASP A 160 -28.69 -9.41 11.51
CA ASP A 160 -29.25 -8.94 10.25
C ASP A 160 -28.18 -8.54 9.23
N GLU A 161 -26.99 -8.12 9.67
CA GLU A 161 -25.85 -7.91 8.79
C GLU A 161 -25.22 -9.22 8.33
N ILE A 162 -25.49 -10.33 9.02
CA ILE A 162 -24.98 -11.66 8.68
C ILE A 162 -25.57 -12.19 7.38
N LYS A 163 -26.78 -11.83 7.05
CA LYS A 163 -27.46 -12.30 5.82
C LYS A 163 -26.79 -11.80 4.56
N ASP A 164 -26.17 -10.61 4.62
CA ASP A 164 -25.38 -10.05 3.52
C ASP A 164 -24.05 -10.79 3.32
N TYR A 165 -23.55 -11.47 4.37
CA TYR A 165 -22.34 -12.30 4.29
C TYR A 165 -22.64 -13.75 3.89
N ASP A 166 -23.80 -14.28 4.23
CA ASP A 166 -24.25 -15.62 3.81
C ASP A 166 -24.54 -15.68 2.30
N ASP A 167 -24.96 -14.56 1.71
CA ASP A 167 -25.13 -14.44 0.26
C ASP A 167 -23.77 -14.35 -0.49
N LEU A 168 -22.68 -14.05 0.24
CA LEU A 168 -21.29 -14.10 -0.24
C LEU A 168 -20.61 -15.44 0.06
N SER A 169 -21.17 -16.26 0.94
CA SER A 169 -20.66 -17.58 1.27
C SER A 169 -21.26 -18.64 0.36
N ILE A 170 -20.54 -18.90 -0.74
CA ILE A 170 -20.20 -20.25 -1.19
C ILE A 170 -21.41 -21.15 -1.44
N THR A 171 -21.87 -21.12 -2.60
CA THR A 171 -22.26 -22.34 -3.30
C THR A 171 -20.96 -23.05 -3.69
N THR A 172 -20.57 -24.04 -2.91
CA THR A 172 -19.63 -25.07 -3.33
C THR A 172 -20.31 -25.94 -4.35
#